data_0632bbe507065befa15f70b99ed87e6c
#
_entry.id   0632bbe507065befa15f70b99ed87e6c
#
_cell.length_a   1.000
_cell.length_b   1.000
_cell.length_c   1.000
_cell.angle_alpha   90.00
_cell.angle_beta   90.00
_cell.angle_gamma   90.00
#
_symmetry.space_group_name_H-M   'P 1'
#
loop_
_entity.id
_entity.type
_entity.pdbx_description
1 polymer ?
#
loop_
_entity_poly.entity_id
_entity_poly.type
_entity_poly.pdbx_seq_one_letter_code
_entity_poly.pdbx_strand_id
1 'polypeptide(L)'
;VWVSAPSGLSPVLDALLGSNPYQARTGVFTGGANAVYQLQILERTGNALRVTNLAEKAHRKAPAVTAELEPTCVYPLIQGSDLSQWSVRSRAWLLCPHTAETKIYPLAEADLRQDLPLTYAYLTRFRDLLETRKGFAWWERAIQERYFYALLRVGPYTFSRYKVAWRYIARSFITAVIAPMQDPYLGETLPLPNEKVI
;
A
#
# COMPACT_ATOMS: atom_id res chain seq x y z
N VAL A 1 -19.25 20.34 -1.45
CA VAL A 1 -19.57 19.21 -0.57
C VAL A 1 -21.03 19.32 -0.17
N TRP A 2 -21.83 18.26 -0.40
CA TRP A 2 -23.20 18.20 0.07
C TRP A 2 -23.18 17.65 1.50
N VAL A 3 -23.68 18.43 2.44
CA VAL A 3 -23.82 18.03 3.84
C VAL A 3 -25.29 18.05 4.18
N SER A 4 -25.83 16.92 4.63
CA SER A 4 -27.20 16.82 5.14
C SER A 4 -27.15 16.69 6.65
N ALA A 5 -27.67 17.68 7.35
CA ALA A 5 -27.75 17.69 8.80
C ALA A 5 -29.00 18.43 9.26
N PRO A 6 -29.53 18.16 10.47
CA PRO A 6 -30.57 19.00 11.07
C PRO A 6 -30.13 20.48 11.12
N SER A 7 -31.05 21.40 10.86
CA SER A 7 -30.75 22.83 10.69
C SER A 7 -30.02 23.47 11.87
N GLY A 8 -30.21 22.99 13.09
CA GLY A 8 -29.49 23.47 14.27
C GLY A 8 -28.01 23.08 14.35
N LEU A 9 -27.52 22.16 13.49
CA LEU A 9 -26.14 21.72 13.48
C LEU A 9 -25.25 22.48 12.47
N SER A 10 -25.79 23.33 11.61
CA SER A 10 -25.01 24.11 10.64
C SER A 10 -23.83 24.86 11.27
N PRO A 11 -23.97 25.61 12.36
CA PRO A 11 -22.83 26.32 12.94
C PRO A 11 -21.71 25.40 13.45
N VAL A 12 -22.06 24.19 13.94
CA VAL A 12 -21.10 23.21 14.37
C VAL A 12 -20.35 22.62 13.18
N LEU A 13 -21.06 22.34 12.07
CA LEU A 13 -20.45 21.86 10.84
C LEU A 13 -19.52 22.90 10.22
N ASP A 14 -19.92 24.16 10.20
CA ASP A 14 -19.09 25.26 9.69
C ASP A 14 -17.81 25.41 10.51
N ALA A 15 -17.88 25.25 11.83
CA ALA A 15 -16.71 25.24 12.70
C ALA A 15 -15.78 24.04 12.45
N LEU A 16 -16.34 22.87 12.13
CA LEU A 16 -15.57 21.65 11.80
C LEU A 16 -14.97 21.68 10.40
N LEU A 17 -15.58 22.40 9.46
CA LEU A 17 -15.12 22.54 8.08
C LEU A 17 -14.03 23.60 7.88
N GLY A 18 -13.55 24.22 8.95
CA GLY A 18 -12.44 25.17 8.92
C GLY A 18 -11.15 24.63 8.34
N SER A 19 -10.14 25.46 8.18
CA SER A 19 -8.82 25.03 7.72
C SER A 19 -8.20 24.02 8.69
N ASN A 20 -7.77 22.88 8.18
CA ASN A 20 -7.18 21.80 8.98
C ASN A 20 -5.75 21.53 8.51
N PRO A 21 -4.74 21.56 9.37
CA PRO A 21 -3.36 21.21 9.01
C PRO A 21 -3.18 19.71 8.63
N TYR A 22 -4.13 18.86 9.03
CA TYR A 22 -4.09 17.45 8.69
C TYR A 22 -4.74 17.18 7.33
N GLN A 23 -4.13 16.30 6.56
CA GLN A 23 -4.65 15.86 5.26
C GLN A 23 -4.95 14.38 5.30
N ALA A 24 -6.20 14.01 5.03
CA ALA A 24 -6.58 12.63 4.83
C ALA A 24 -6.02 12.12 3.50
N ARG A 25 -5.41 10.94 3.53
CA ARG A 25 -4.83 10.25 2.37
C ARG A 25 -5.27 8.80 2.39
N THR A 26 -5.64 8.26 1.25
CA THR A 26 -5.83 6.81 1.13
C THR A 26 -4.47 6.12 1.10
N GLY A 27 -4.41 4.90 1.59
CA GLY A 27 -3.20 4.09 1.49
C GLY A 27 -2.89 3.65 0.06
N VAL A 28 -1.88 2.82 -0.06
CA VAL A 28 -1.31 2.36 -1.34
C VAL A 28 -2.35 1.66 -2.20
N PHE A 29 -2.41 2.02 -3.47
CA PHE A 29 -3.32 1.43 -4.45
C PHE A 29 -2.56 0.66 -5.52
N THR A 30 -2.89 -0.61 -5.68
CA THR A 30 -2.24 -1.53 -6.63
C THR A 30 -2.81 -1.46 -8.04
N GLY A 31 -3.87 -0.66 -8.28
CA GLY A 31 -4.60 -0.68 -9.54
C GLY A 31 -5.36 -2.01 -9.79
N GLY A 32 -5.79 -2.67 -8.72
CA GLY A 32 -6.47 -3.97 -8.78
C GLY A 32 -5.55 -5.19 -8.91
N ALA A 33 -4.22 -4.98 -8.93
CA ALA A 33 -3.24 -6.06 -9.02
C ALA A 33 -2.81 -6.60 -7.64
N ASN A 34 -3.72 -6.68 -6.67
CA ASN A 34 -3.43 -7.19 -5.33
C ASN A 34 -2.77 -8.56 -5.35
N ALA A 35 -3.16 -9.43 -6.30
CA ALA A 35 -2.60 -10.75 -6.49
C ALA A 35 -1.08 -10.76 -6.81
N VAL A 36 -0.52 -9.65 -7.25
CA VAL A 36 0.92 -9.52 -7.53
C VAL A 36 1.64 -8.92 -6.34
N TYR A 37 1.07 -7.89 -5.73
CA TYR A 37 1.76 -7.08 -4.73
C TYR A 37 1.56 -7.55 -3.29
N GLN A 38 0.48 -8.29 -3.01
CA GLN A 38 0.24 -8.84 -1.67
C GLN A 38 0.90 -10.20 -1.55
N LEU A 39 1.71 -10.35 -0.52
CA LEU A 39 2.60 -11.48 -0.34
C LEU A 39 2.36 -12.18 1.00
N GLN A 40 2.69 -13.45 1.04
CA GLN A 40 2.97 -14.22 2.24
C GLN A 40 4.47 -14.51 2.25
N ILE A 41 5.18 -14.12 3.30
CA ILE A 41 6.57 -14.57 3.51
C ILE A 41 6.52 -15.97 4.09
N LEU A 42 7.27 -16.88 3.48
CA LEU A 42 7.40 -18.26 3.90
C LEU A 42 8.61 -18.43 4.82
N GLU A 43 9.73 -17.83 4.43
CA GLU A 43 10.99 -17.88 5.20
C GLU A 43 11.92 -16.74 4.78
N ARG A 44 12.91 -16.47 5.59
CA ARG A 44 14.04 -15.60 5.27
C ARG A 44 15.32 -16.41 5.23
N THR A 45 16.05 -16.34 4.12
CA THR A 45 17.32 -17.03 3.93
C THR A 45 18.39 -15.99 3.61
N GLY A 46 19.21 -15.66 4.62
CA GLY A 46 20.24 -14.63 4.48
C GLY A 46 19.65 -13.26 4.12
N ASN A 47 19.98 -12.78 2.93
CA ASN A 47 19.51 -11.48 2.43
C ASN A 47 18.32 -11.57 1.46
N ALA A 48 17.65 -12.72 1.38
CA ALA A 48 16.48 -12.92 0.55
C ALA A 48 15.27 -13.39 1.38
N LEU A 49 14.08 -13.04 0.91
CA LEU A 49 12.79 -13.50 1.41
C LEU A 49 12.20 -14.47 0.40
N ARG A 50 11.92 -15.68 0.81
CA ARG A 50 11.09 -16.60 0.04
C ARG A 50 9.63 -16.27 0.29
N VAL A 51 8.92 -15.90 -0.77
CA VAL A 51 7.55 -15.43 -0.69
C VAL A 51 6.64 -16.19 -1.64
N THR A 52 5.34 -16.17 -1.35
CA THR A 52 4.29 -16.49 -2.33
C THR A 52 3.32 -15.34 -2.45
N ASN A 53 2.82 -15.07 -3.65
CA ASN A 53 1.81 -14.05 -3.87
C ASN A 53 0.42 -14.55 -3.46
N LEU A 54 -0.43 -13.64 -2.95
CA LEU A 54 -1.79 -13.96 -2.52
C LEU A 54 -2.77 -13.96 -3.72
N ALA A 55 -2.56 -14.90 -4.65
CA ALA A 55 -3.26 -14.98 -5.92
C ALA A 55 -4.78 -15.12 -5.79
N GLU A 56 -5.27 -15.84 -4.78
CA GLU A 56 -6.68 -16.15 -4.60
C GLU A 56 -7.53 -14.98 -4.07
N LYS A 57 -6.89 -13.99 -3.42
CA LYS A 57 -7.59 -12.89 -2.74
C LYS A 57 -7.90 -11.68 -3.64
N ALA A 58 -7.60 -11.75 -4.92
CA ALA A 58 -7.71 -10.61 -5.81
C ALA A 58 -8.83 -10.77 -6.85
N HIS A 59 -9.51 -9.65 -7.17
CA HIS A 59 -10.45 -9.58 -8.28
C HIS A 59 -9.79 -9.90 -9.63
N ARG A 60 -8.55 -9.48 -9.81
CA ARG A 60 -7.71 -9.83 -10.95
C ARG A 60 -6.88 -11.05 -10.60
N LYS A 61 -7.21 -12.17 -11.21
CA LYS A 61 -6.48 -13.42 -11.02
C LYS A 61 -5.06 -13.28 -11.58
N ALA A 62 -4.09 -13.75 -10.82
CA ALA A 62 -2.72 -13.96 -11.24
C ALA A 62 -2.32 -15.41 -10.93
N PRO A 63 -1.36 -16.00 -11.63
CA PRO A 63 -0.85 -17.30 -11.25
C PRO A 63 -0.23 -17.23 -9.84
N ALA A 64 -0.38 -18.29 -9.06
CA ALA A 64 0.35 -18.44 -7.82
C ALA A 64 1.83 -18.71 -8.12
N VAL A 65 2.70 -17.89 -7.55
CA VAL A 65 4.15 -17.95 -7.78
C VAL A 65 4.87 -17.90 -6.45
N THR A 66 5.78 -18.84 -6.23
CA THR A 66 6.79 -18.73 -5.17
C THR A 66 8.07 -18.17 -5.78
N ALA A 67 8.65 -17.18 -5.12
CA ALA A 67 9.86 -16.50 -5.58
C ALA A 67 10.71 -16.03 -4.40
N GLU A 68 11.93 -15.64 -4.69
CA GLU A 68 12.79 -14.91 -3.77
C GLU A 68 12.76 -13.43 -4.10
N LEU A 69 12.76 -12.58 -3.07
CA LEU A 69 12.78 -11.13 -3.17
C LEU A 69 13.82 -10.55 -2.20
N GLU A 70 14.36 -9.39 -2.54
CA GLU A 70 15.11 -8.57 -1.59
C GLU A 70 14.14 -7.97 -0.54
N PRO A 71 14.55 -7.91 0.75
CA PRO A 71 13.70 -7.37 1.82
C PRO A 71 13.37 -5.88 1.67
N THR A 72 14.21 -5.14 0.96
CA THR A 72 14.21 -3.66 0.89
C THR A 72 12.86 -3.07 0.47
N CYS A 73 12.13 -3.74 -0.44
CA CYS A 73 10.85 -3.27 -0.95
C CYS A 73 9.64 -4.02 -0.36
N VAL A 74 9.83 -4.80 0.70
CA VAL A 74 8.76 -5.58 1.33
C VAL A 74 8.39 -4.98 2.68
N TYR A 75 7.12 -4.70 2.87
CA TYR A 75 6.59 -4.03 4.06
C TYR A 75 5.39 -4.80 4.61
N PRO A 76 5.18 -4.83 5.95
CA PRO A 76 3.92 -5.32 6.50
C PRO A 76 2.74 -4.52 5.94
N LEU A 77 1.72 -5.20 5.44
CA LEU A 77 0.54 -4.61 4.85
C LEU A 77 -0.56 -4.42 5.90
N ILE A 78 -1.15 -3.23 5.97
CA ILE A 78 -2.33 -2.97 6.77
C ILE A 78 -3.54 -2.82 5.86
N GLN A 79 -4.47 -3.76 5.97
CA GLN A 79 -5.76 -3.73 5.29
C GLN A 79 -6.85 -3.21 6.25
N GLY A 80 -7.99 -2.81 5.73
CA GLY A 80 -9.11 -2.37 6.58
C GLY A 80 -9.51 -3.40 7.65
N SER A 81 -9.44 -4.70 7.36
CA SER A 81 -9.71 -5.78 8.32
C SER A 81 -8.66 -5.94 9.42
N ASP A 82 -7.48 -5.35 9.24
CA ASP A 82 -6.36 -5.44 10.17
C ASP A 82 -6.37 -4.34 11.23
N LEU A 83 -7.27 -3.35 11.06
CA LEU A 83 -7.56 -2.31 12.02
C LEU A 83 -8.68 -2.77 12.96
N SER A 84 -8.44 -2.66 14.25
CA SER A 84 -9.45 -2.71 15.30
C SER A 84 -9.38 -1.42 16.09
N GLN A 85 -10.37 -1.14 16.93
CA GLN A 85 -10.32 0.05 17.76
C GLN A 85 -9.04 0.03 18.60
N TRP A 86 -8.18 1.05 18.35
CA TRP A 86 -6.90 1.29 19.00
C TRP A 86 -5.79 0.25 18.74
N SER A 87 -6.00 -0.71 17.81
CA SER A 87 -4.98 -1.70 17.52
C SER A 87 -4.86 -2.04 16.04
N VAL A 88 -3.66 -2.44 15.64
CA VAL A 88 -3.30 -2.80 14.27
C VAL A 88 -2.57 -4.14 14.28
N ARG A 89 -2.90 -5.02 13.32
CA ARG A 89 -2.19 -6.30 13.10
C ARG A 89 -1.98 -6.50 11.61
N SER A 90 -0.74 -6.67 11.19
CA SER A 90 -0.44 -7.11 9.82
C SER A 90 -0.59 -8.64 9.71
N ARG A 91 -1.12 -9.12 8.59
CA ARG A 91 -1.29 -10.54 8.26
C ARG A 91 -0.70 -10.92 6.91
N ALA A 92 -0.21 -9.93 6.20
CA ALA A 92 0.36 -10.07 4.86
C ALA A 92 1.42 -9.00 4.66
N TRP A 93 2.14 -9.09 3.57
CA TRP A 93 3.16 -8.11 3.20
C TRP A 93 2.83 -7.49 1.85
N LEU A 94 3.32 -6.28 1.64
CA LEU A 94 3.19 -5.52 0.41
C LEU A 94 4.56 -5.41 -0.25
N LEU A 95 4.66 -5.80 -1.50
CA LEU A 95 5.78 -5.41 -2.35
C LEU A 95 5.56 -3.97 -2.81
N CYS A 96 6.42 -3.06 -2.36
CA CYS A 96 6.31 -1.64 -2.67
C CYS A 96 7.65 -1.10 -3.20
N PRO A 97 7.87 -1.11 -4.52
CA PRO A 97 9.11 -0.61 -5.13
C PRO A 97 9.15 0.93 -5.19
N HIS A 98 8.84 1.58 -4.07
CA HIS A 98 8.88 3.02 -3.86
C HIS A 98 9.60 3.33 -2.55
N THR A 99 10.13 4.54 -2.44
CA THR A 99 10.71 5.08 -1.21
C THR A 99 10.16 6.48 -0.91
N ALA A 100 10.48 7.02 0.25
CA ALA A 100 10.10 8.39 0.60
C ALA A 100 10.71 9.42 -0.37
N GLU A 101 11.92 9.15 -0.84
CA GLU A 101 12.71 10.01 -1.75
C GLU A 101 12.13 10.02 -3.15
N THR A 102 11.64 8.89 -3.63
CA THR A 102 11.07 8.78 -4.98
C THR A 102 9.67 9.42 -5.08
N LYS A 103 9.07 9.76 -3.95
CA LYS A 103 7.75 10.42 -3.86
C LYS A 103 6.65 9.57 -4.52
N ILE A 104 6.04 10.08 -5.59
CA ILE A 104 4.97 9.39 -6.34
C ILE A 104 5.50 8.38 -7.36
N TYR A 105 6.79 8.45 -7.68
CA TYR A 105 7.40 7.54 -8.65
C TYR A 105 7.96 6.29 -7.95
N PRO A 106 7.98 5.14 -8.60
CA PRO A 106 8.72 3.99 -8.12
C PRO A 106 10.23 4.21 -8.29
N LEU A 107 11.03 3.30 -7.75
CA LEU A 107 12.45 3.19 -8.08
C LEU A 107 12.62 3.12 -9.61
N ALA A 108 13.66 3.75 -10.15
CA ALA A 108 13.90 3.68 -11.58
C ALA A 108 14.16 2.23 -12.03
N GLU A 109 13.76 1.88 -13.24
CA GLU A 109 13.87 0.49 -13.72
C GLU A 109 15.34 0.01 -13.76
N ALA A 110 16.27 0.92 -14.05
CA ALA A 110 17.70 0.63 -14.05
C ALA A 110 18.19 0.26 -12.65
N ASP A 111 17.82 1.06 -11.64
CA ASP A 111 18.20 0.84 -10.24
C ASP A 111 17.55 -0.44 -9.71
N LEU A 112 16.26 -0.65 -10.01
CA LEU A 112 15.54 -1.86 -9.60
C LEU A 112 16.18 -3.12 -10.20
N ARG A 113 16.64 -3.04 -11.45
CA ARG A 113 17.31 -4.16 -12.14
C ARG A 113 18.70 -4.44 -11.58
N GLN A 114 19.43 -3.40 -11.23
CA GLN A 114 20.80 -3.49 -10.73
C GLN A 114 20.84 -3.88 -9.25
N ASP A 115 20.06 -3.20 -8.40
CA ASP A 115 20.17 -3.31 -6.95
C ASP A 115 19.18 -4.32 -6.35
N LEU A 116 18.07 -4.60 -7.05
CA LEU A 116 17.00 -5.49 -6.61
C LEU A 116 16.59 -6.47 -7.73
N PRO A 117 17.55 -7.27 -8.26
CA PRO A 117 17.32 -8.13 -9.43
C PRO A 117 16.25 -9.22 -9.20
N LEU A 118 16.11 -9.75 -7.99
CA LEU A 118 15.08 -10.76 -7.66
C LEU A 118 13.69 -10.12 -7.72
N THR A 119 13.54 -8.95 -7.12
CA THR A 119 12.30 -8.16 -7.17
C THR A 119 11.94 -7.77 -8.59
N TYR A 120 12.91 -7.32 -9.40
CA TYR A 120 12.69 -7.01 -10.81
C TYR A 120 12.25 -8.24 -11.61
N ALA A 121 12.93 -9.37 -11.43
CA ALA A 121 12.58 -10.62 -12.09
C ALA A 121 11.17 -11.10 -11.71
N TYR A 122 10.79 -10.98 -10.45
CA TYR A 122 9.43 -11.28 -10.00
C TYR A 122 8.38 -10.40 -10.67
N LEU A 123 8.55 -9.07 -10.66
CA LEU A 123 7.60 -8.13 -11.25
C LEU A 123 7.48 -8.33 -12.78
N THR A 124 8.57 -8.66 -13.45
CA THR A 124 8.59 -8.92 -14.89
C THR A 124 7.74 -10.13 -15.29
N ARG A 125 7.60 -11.14 -14.43
CA ARG A 125 6.70 -12.29 -14.67
C ARG A 125 5.23 -11.87 -14.82
N PHE A 126 4.87 -10.73 -14.26
CA PHE A 126 3.49 -10.20 -14.29
C PHE A 126 3.35 -8.96 -15.18
N ARG A 127 4.34 -8.67 -16.05
CA ARG A 127 4.37 -7.44 -16.87
C ARG A 127 3.05 -7.23 -17.61
N ASP A 128 2.56 -8.21 -18.37
CA ASP A 128 1.33 -8.10 -19.17
C ASP A 128 0.12 -7.78 -18.31
N LEU A 129 0.02 -8.39 -17.12
CA LEU A 129 -1.06 -8.12 -16.17
C LEU A 129 -0.95 -6.69 -15.63
N LEU A 130 0.26 -6.24 -15.33
CA LEU A 130 0.52 -4.93 -14.74
C LEU A 130 0.34 -3.79 -15.76
N GLU A 131 0.73 -3.98 -17.00
CA GLU A 131 0.54 -3.01 -18.09
C GLU A 131 -0.94 -2.84 -18.48
N THR A 132 -1.74 -3.90 -18.35
CA THR A 132 -3.17 -3.88 -18.68
C THR A 132 -4.08 -3.38 -17.55
N ARG A 133 -3.53 -2.86 -16.45
CA ARG A 133 -4.31 -2.26 -15.36
C ARG A 133 -5.15 -1.07 -15.86
N LYS A 134 -6.34 -0.87 -15.27
CA LYS A 134 -7.28 0.19 -15.66
C LYS A 134 -7.79 0.94 -14.41
N GLY A 135 -8.52 2.02 -14.63
CA GLY A 135 -9.18 2.76 -13.54
C GLY A 135 -8.30 3.84 -12.92
N PHE A 136 -7.33 4.33 -13.65
CA PHE A 136 -6.41 5.38 -13.21
C PHE A 136 -6.90 6.77 -13.61
N ALA A 137 -6.62 7.77 -12.79
CA ALA A 137 -6.64 9.16 -13.22
C ALA A 137 -5.59 9.37 -14.32
N TRP A 138 -5.77 10.41 -15.14
CA TRP A 138 -4.87 10.65 -16.28
C TRP A 138 -3.40 10.74 -15.90
N TRP A 139 -3.07 11.39 -14.78
CA TRP A 139 -1.71 11.54 -14.27
C TRP A 139 -1.14 10.24 -13.68
N GLU A 140 -1.99 9.40 -13.06
CA GLU A 140 -1.61 8.07 -12.58
C GLU A 140 -1.28 7.15 -13.75
N ARG A 141 -2.04 7.29 -14.87
CA ARG A 141 -1.77 6.54 -16.09
C ARG A 141 -0.40 6.84 -16.67
N ALA A 142 0.02 8.11 -16.70
CA ALA A 142 1.33 8.50 -17.19
C ALA A 142 2.48 7.85 -16.38
N ILE A 143 2.30 7.71 -15.05
CA ILE A 143 3.27 7.00 -14.21
C ILE A 143 3.27 5.49 -14.53
N GLN A 144 2.09 4.89 -14.66
CA GLN A 144 1.95 3.46 -14.91
C GLN A 144 2.47 3.06 -16.31
N GLU A 145 2.26 3.89 -17.33
CA GLU A 145 2.79 3.67 -18.68
C GLU A 145 4.32 3.73 -18.73
N ARG A 146 4.91 4.59 -17.90
CA ARG A 146 6.37 4.70 -17.78
C ARG A 146 6.97 3.58 -16.95
N TYR A 147 6.27 3.16 -15.90
CA TYR A 147 6.74 2.15 -14.94
C TYR A 147 5.64 1.11 -14.74
N PHE A 148 5.67 0.03 -15.48
CA PHE A 148 4.63 -1.01 -15.43
C PHE A 148 4.35 -1.54 -14.01
N TYR A 149 5.35 -1.50 -13.13
CA TYR A 149 5.31 -1.95 -11.74
C TYR A 149 4.95 -0.84 -10.74
N ALA A 150 4.62 0.37 -11.18
CA ALA A 150 4.30 1.44 -10.25
C ALA A 150 3.07 1.11 -9.40
N LEU A 151 3.16 1.39 -8.10
CA LEU A 151 2.01 1.53 -7.23
C LEU A 151 1.52 2.98 -7.27
N LEU A 152 0.27 3.18 -6.90
CA LEU A 152 -0.38 4.48 -6.94
C LEU A 152 -0.73 4.96 -5.54
N ARG A 153 -1.00 6.26 -5.42
CA ARG A 153 -1.29 6.88 -4.12
C ARG A 153 -0.16 6.64 -3.11
N VAL A 154 1.06 6.60 -3.61
CA VAL A 154 2.27 6.56 -2.81
C VAL A 154 2.86 7.97 -2.76
N GLY A 155 3.41 8.34 -1.62
CA GLY A 155 4.09 9.60 -1.44
C GLY A 155 4.88 9.61 -0.13
N PRO A 156 5.56 10.70 0.24
CA PRO A 156 6.32 10.76 1.49
C PRO A 156 5.48 10.40 2.73
N TYR A 157 4.19 10.75 2.72
CA TYR A 157 3.25 10.41 3.79
C TYR A 157 3.07 8.90 4.00
N THR A 158 3.22 8.10 2.94
CA THR A 158 3.15 6.62 3.00
C THR A 158 4.23 6.06 3.92
N PHE A 159 5.40 6.72 3.96
CA PHE A 159 6.56 6.32 4.76
C PHE A 159 6.70 7.12 6.06
N SER A 160 5.70 7.90 6.47
CA SER A 160 5.69 8.57 7.77
C SER A 160 5.75 7.55 8.90
N ARG A 161 6.59 7.82 9.91
CA ARG A 161 6.82 6.91 11.06
C ARG A 161 5.54 6.59 11.82
N TYR A 162 4.65 7.59 11.96
CA TYR A 162 3.36 7.44 12.64
C TYR A 162 2.25 7.95 11.73
N LYS A 163 1.14 7.22 11.69
CA LYS A 163 -0.05 7.56 10.92
C LYS A 163 -1.28 7.30 11.79
N VAL A 164 -2.20 8.26 11.89
CA VAL A 164 -3.54 7.98 12.37
C VAL A 164 -4.34 7.41 11.22
N ALA A 165 -4.89 6.23 11.39
CA ALA A 165 -5.58 5.52 10.33
C ALA A 165 -6.97 5.08 10.75
N TRP A 166 -7.91 5.06 9.81
CA TRP A 166 -9.26 4.53 10.04
C TRP A 166 -9.73 3.69 8.85
N ARG A 167 -10.71 2.84 9.09
CA ARG A 167 -11.31 2.03 8.02
C ARG A 167 -12.09 2.91 7.06
N TYR A 168 -11.86 2.74 5.77
CA TYR A 168 -12.59 3.47 4.73
C TYR A 168 -14.09 3.16 4.76
N ILE A 169 -14.48 1.90 4.95
CA ILE A 169 -15.88 1.47 5.08
C ILE A 169 -16.01 0.65 6.36
N ALA A 170 -16.83 1.12 7.28
CA ALA A 170 -17.14 0.42 8.52
C ALA A 170 -18.52 0.88 9.05
N ARG A 171 -19.16 0.06 9.90
CA ARG A 171 -20.42 0.42 10.58
C ARG A 171 -20.20 1.39 11.74
N SER A 172 -19.00 1.44 12.29
CA SER A 172 -18.59 2.32 13.38
C SER A 172 -17.24 2.94 13.03
N PHE A 173 -16.92 4.07 13.66
CA PHE A 173 -15.62 4.71 13.47
C PHE A 173 -14.54 3.87 14.15
N ILE A 174 -13.74 3.17 13.36
CA ILE A 174 -12.62 2.34 13.80
C ILE A 174 -11.34 3.02 13.41
N THR A 175 -10.55 3.40 14.40
CA THR A 175 -9.28 4.11 14.21
C THR A 175 -8.17 3.51 15.07
N ALA A 176 -6.94 3.63 14.60
CA ALA A 176 -5.74 3.26 15.33
C ALA A 176 -4.54 4.05 14.84
N VAL A 177 -3.46 4.05 15.60
CA VAL A 177 -2.15 4.57 15.17
C VAL A 177 -1.35 3.43 14.54
N ILE A 178 -0.93 3.63 13.31
CA ILE A 178 0.08 2.79 12.67
C ILE A 178 1.45 3.35 13.05
N ALA A 179 2.28 2.52 13.68
CA ALA A 179 3.63 2.81 14.11
C ALA A 179 4.58 1.72 13.59
N PRO A 180 5.91 1.94 13.64
CA PRO A 180 6.86 0.86 13.40
C PRO A 180 6.55 -0.35 14.28
N MET A 181 6.73 -1.54 13.73
CA MET A 181 6.44 -2.80 14.41
C MET A 181 7.60 -3.78 14.25
N GLN A 182 7.69 -4.73 15.17
CA GLN A 182 8.60 -5.86 15.03
C GLN A 182 7.95 -6.92 14.13
N ASP A 183 8.61 -7.18 13.00
CA ASP A 183 8.21 -8.21 12.06
C ASP A 183 9.17 -9.41 12.18
N PRO A 184 8.68 -10.65 12.17
CA PRO A 184 9.53 -11.83 12.39
C PRO A 184 10.58 -12.02 11.27
N TYR A 185 10.35 -11.47 10.08
CA TYR A 185 11.23 -11.61 8.92
C TYR A 185 12.04 -10.35 8.61
N LEU A 186 11.46 -9.17 8.90
CA LEU A 186 12.03 -7.88 8.51
C LEU A 186 12.69 -7.12 9.67
N GLY A 187 12.44 -7.54 10.93
CA GLY A 187 12.86 -6.81 12.12
C GLY A 187 11.99 -5.59 12.38
N GLU A 188 12.54 -4.50 12.92
CA GLU A 188 11.80 -3.24 13.08
C GLU A 188 11.52 -2.64 11.70
N THR A 189 10.25 -2.52 11.36
CA THR A 189 9.82 -2.08 10.03
C THR A 189 8.54 -1.25 10.10
N LEU A 190 8.30 -0.47 9.05
CA LEU A 190 7.15 0.41 8.94
C LEU A 190 6.02 -0.26 8.14
N PRO A 191 4.83 -0.46 8.73
CA PRO A 191 3.68 -0.97 7.99
C PRO A 191 3.13 0.06 7.01
N LEU A 192 2.68 -0.42 5.84
CA LEU A 192 2.04 0.39 4.82
C LEU A 192 0.54 0.07 4.70
N PRO A 193 -0.35 1.07 4.80
CA PRO A 193 -1.78 0.88 4.62
C PRO A 193 -2.14 0.73 3.13
N ASN A 194 -3.15 -0.09 2.83
CA ASN A 194 -3.74 -0.16 1.50
C ASN A 194 -4.88 0.87 1.32
N GLU A 195 -5.45 0.93 0.13
CA GLU A 195 -6.51 1.88 -0.26
C GLU A 195 -7.82 1.77 0.55
N LYS A 196 -7.98 0.75 1.38
CA LYS A 196 -9.12 0.58 2.29
C LYS A 196 -8.89 1.19 3.67
N VAL A 197 -7.76 1.85 3.83
CA VAL A 197 -7.34 2.56 5.04
C VAL A 197 -7.04 4.02 4.67
N ILE A 198 -7.55 4.94 5.47
CA ILE A 198 -7.36 6.40 5.31
C ILE A 198 -6.60 6.92 6.51
#